data_fe1ec8d2a4824de7385b0bcfe188f5d5
#
_entry.id   fe1ec8d2a4824de7385b0bcfe188f5d5
#
_cell.length_a   1.000
_cell.length_b   1.000
_cell.length_c   1.000
_cell.angle_alpha   90.00
_cell.angle_beta   90.00
_cell.angle_gamma   90.00
#
_symmetry.space_group_name_H-M   'P 1'
#
loop_
_entity.id
_entity.type
_entity.pdbx_description
1 polymer ?
#
loop_
_entity_poly.entity_id
_entity_poly.type
_entity_poly.pdbx_seq_one_letter_code
_entity_poly.pdbx_strand_id
1 'polypeptide(L)'
;MPEWLKNKGLDLFEYSFGKGVRISDATAEAIGAKADEFGIEMSVHAPYFINFASVEQEKADNSIGYLTQSLKALRHFHGSRCVFHPGAEGKQPRNEAFARTKDNFARALEVIKQNGDDDLIVCPETMGKQAQIGTVKEVIELCALAPNVYPCVDFGHVNSLWGGALKTADDYQRIIDDMFDGIGEEKTKNMHVHFSKIMYGAKGEIKHLTFEDTIYGPEFEPFCEVIVKNNLTPHVLSESAGTQMIDSLYMKNCYETMKLSANKQ
;
A
#
# COMPACT_ATOMS: atom_id res chain seq x y z
N MET A 1 5.83 -17.20 12.92
CA MET A 1 5.02 -15.96 12.83
C MET A 1 3.66 -16.23 12.17
N PRO A 2 3.49 -16.93 11.02
CA PRO A 2 2.16 -17.21 10.44
C PRO A 2 1.17 -17.90 11.38
N GLU A 3 1.58 -18.95 12.08
CA GLU A 3 0.77 -19.61 13.10
C GLU A 3 0.26 -18.64 14.19
N TRP A 4 1.12 -17.75 14.65
CA TRP A 4 0.76 -16.76 15.66
C TRP A 4 -0.30 -15.79 15.13
N LEU A 5 -0.18 -15.33 13.87
CA LEU A 5 -1.20 -14.47 13.23
C LEU A 5 -2.53 -15.18 13.11
N LYS A 6 -2.52 -16.45 12.65
CA LYS A 6 -3.73 -17.26 12.56
C LYS A 6 -4.43 -17.41 13.91
N ASN A 7 -3.66 -17.71 14.95
CA ASN A 7 -4.17 -17.82 16.32
C ASN A 7 -4.73 -16.48 16.87
N LYS A 8 -4.33 -15.35 16.29
CA LYS A 8 -4.89 -14.02 16.59
C LYS A 8 -6.09 -13.67 15.70
N GLY A 9 -6.44 -14.51 14.72
CA GLY A 9 -7.54 -14.26 13.80
C GLY A 9 -7.20 -13.29 12.67
N LEU A 10 -5.92 -13.10 12.36
CA LEU A 10 -5.45 -12.29 11.23
C LEU A 10 -5.15 -13.18 10.01
N ASP A 11 -5.25 -12.61 8.82
CA ASP A 11 -5.22 -13.35 7.56
C ASP A 11 -4.10 -12.87 6.62
N LEU A 12 -3.50 -11.70 6.89
CA LEU A 12 -2.50 -11.06 6.04
C LEU A 12 -1.22 -10.74 6.83
N PHE A 13 -0.08 -10.77 6.14
CA PHE A 13 1.17 -10.24 6.66
C PHE A 13 2.00 -9.60 5.55
N GLU A 14 2.46 -8.37 5.80
CA GLU A 14 3.39 -7.68 4.93
C GLU A 14 4.80 -7.71 5.50
N TYR A 15 5.75 -8.20 4.71
CA TYR A 15 7.16 -8.21 5.07
C TYR A 15 7.85 -6.95 4.54
N SER A 16 8.28 -6.06 5.43
CA SER A 16 8.96 -4.81 5.05
C SER A 16 10.46 -5.00 4.90
N PHE A 17 11.00 -4.68 3.73
CA PHE A 17 12.43 -4.74 3.45
C PHE A 17 13.22 -3.52 3.95
N GLY A 18 12.57 -2.44 4.30
CA GLY A 18 13.19 -1.23 4.88
C GLY A 18 14.45 -0.77 4.13
N LYS A 19 15.62 -1.25 4.55
CA LYS A 19 16.95 -0.85 4.01
C LYS A 19 17.55 -1.86 3.02
N GLY A 20 16.72 -2.53 2.23
CA GLY A 20 17.16 -3.47 1.19
C GLY A 20 16.71 -4.90 1.43
N VAL A 21 16.62 -5.67 0.35
CA VAL A 21 16.18 -7.06 0.38
C VAL A 21 17.30 -7.94 0.95
N ARG A 22 17.21 -8.23 2.26
CA ARG A 22 18.24 -8.98 3.01
C ARG A 22 17.65 -10.24 3.64
N ILE A 23 17.14 -11.12 2.80
CA ILE A 23 16.63 -12.42 3.19
C ILE A 23 17.17 -13.47 2.21
N SER A 24 17.52 -14.66 2.69
CA SER A 24 17.88 -15.75 1.79
C SER A 24 16.64 -16.37 1.16
N ASP A 25 16.75 -16.85 -0.08
CA ASP A 25 15.68 -17.55 -0.79
C ASP A 25 15.12 -18.70 0.08
N ALA A 26 15.99 -19.49 0.74
CA ALA A 26 15.58 -20.58 1.61
C ALA A 26 14.80 -20.13 2.86
N THR A 27 15.13 -18.96 3.43
CA THR A 27 14.39 -18.41 4.57
C THR A 27 13.03 -17.87 4.14
N ALA A 28 12.98 -17.18 3.00
CA ALA A 28 11.72 -16.68 2.43
C ALA A 28 10.78 -17.86 2.09
N GLU A 29 11.29 -18.91 1.46
CA GLU A 29 10.55 -20.13 1.14
C GLU A 29 9.98 -20.82 2.39
N ALA A 30 10.79 -20.95 3.44
CA ALA A 30 10.33 -21.54 4.70
C ALA A 30 9.20 -20.70 5.38
N ILE A 31 9.23 -19.38 5.22
CA ILE A 31 8.16 -18.50 5.71
C ILE A 31 6.92 -18.65 4.83
N GLY A 32 7.08 -18.69 3.50
CA GLY A 32 5.99 -18.89 2.54
C GLY A 32 5.25 -20.19 2.78
N ALA A 33 6.00 -21.31 2.89
CA ALA A 33 5.42 -22.62 3.21
C ALA A 33 4.63 -22.63 4.53
N LYS A 34 5.10 -21.87 5.53
CA LYS A 34 4.35 -21.72 6.79
C LYS A 34 3.14 -20.79 6.63
N ALA A 35 3.21 -19.78 5.79
CA ALA A 35 2.07 -18.93 5.48
C ALA A 35 0.95 -19.76 4.81
N ASP A 36 1.29 -20.59 3.83
CA ASP A 36 0.35 -21.52 3.20
C ASP A 36 -0.29 -22.49 4.20
N GLU A 37 0.54 -23.13 5.06
CA GLU A 37 0.05 -24.07 6.09
C GLU A 37 -1.01 -23.45 7.00
N PHE A 38 -0.88 -22.16 7.34
CA PHE A 38 -1.78 -21.47 8.23
C PHE A 38 -2.80 -20.56 7.53
N GLY A 39 -2.81 -20.52 6.21
CA GLY A 39 -3.72 -19.69 5.41
C GLY A 39 -3.51 -18.19 5.68
N ILE A 40 -2.24 -17.76 5.72
CA ILE A 40 -1.85 -16.35 5.82
C ILE A 40 -1.39 -15.89 4.44
N GLU A 41 -2.03 -14.88 3.89
CA GLU A 41 -1.58 -14.26 2.65
C GLU A 41 -0.39 -13.34 2.90
N MET A 42 0.62 -13.42 2.03
CA MET A 42 1.84 -12.65 2.14
C MET A 42 1.90 -11.52 1.13
N SER A 43 2.31 -10.36 1.58
CA SER A 43 2.78 -9.25 0.74
C SER A 43 4.17 -8.81 1.17
N VAL A 44 4.81 -7.99 0.35
CA VAL A 44 6.08 -7.36 0.70
C VAL A 44 6.01 -5.86 0.47
N HIS A 45 6.68 -5.10 1.32
CA HIS A 45 6.97 -3.70 1.08
C HIS A 45 8.42 -3.56 0.62
N ALA A 46 8.62 -3.02 -0.57
CA ALA A 46 9.94 -2.82 -1.16
C ALA A 46 10.75 -1.76 -0.36
N PRO A 47 12.09 -1.76 -0.49
CA PRO A 47 12.92 -0.79 0.20
C PRO A 47 12.54 0.66 -0.15
N TYR A 48 12.49 1.53 0.87
CA TYR A 48 12.17 2.95 0.67
C TYR A 48 13.26 3.77 -0.04
N PHE A 49 14.30 3.11 -0.56
CA PHE A 49 15.29 3.70 -1.47
C PHE A 49 14.79 3.87 -2.90
N ILE A 50 13.67 3.25 -3.27
CA ILE A 50 13.08 3.41 -4.60
C ILE A 50 12.73 4.88 -4.83
N ASN A 51 13.22 5.41 -5.96
CA ASN A 51 12.93 6.76 -6.40
C ASN A 51 12.92 6.83 -7.93
N PHE A 52 11.78 6.55 -8.53
CA PHE A 52 11.59 6.63 -9.98
C PHE A 52 11.60 8.08 -10.51
N ALA A 53 11.46 9.09 -9.63
CA ALA A 53 11.60 10.51 -10.01
C ALA A 53 13.04 10.97 -10.14
N SER A 54 14.04 10.13 -9.85
CA SER A 54 15.45 10.53 -9.86
C SER A 54 15.91 11.04 -11.22
N VAL A 55 16.63 12.16 -11.23
CA VAL A 55 17.35 12.68 -12.43
C VAL A 55 18.62 11.90 -12.72
N GLU A 56 19.14 11.18 -11.74
CA GLU A 56 20.33 10.35 -11.87
C GLU A 56 19.92 8.98 -12.39
N GLN A 57 20.34 8.64 -13.60
CA GLN A 57 19.97 7.38 -14.25
C GLN A 57 20.32 6.15 -13.40
N GLU A 58 21.50 6.15 -12.77
CA GLU A 58 21.96 5.08 -11.91
C GLU A 58 20.99 4.84 -10.73
N LYS A 59 20.44 5.90 -10.13
CA LYS A 59 19.47 5.76 -9.03
C LYS A 59 18.12 5.23 -9.52
N ALA A 60 17.70 5.63 -10.73
CA ALA A 60 16.50 5.08 -11.34
C ALA A 60 16.68 3.59 -11.66
N ASP A 61 17.83 3.19 -12.19
CA ASP A 61 18.15 1.79 -12.51
C ASP A 61 18.27 0.95 -11.22
N ASN A 62 18.88 1.48 -10.16
CA ASN A 62 18.89 0.84 -8.85
C ASN A 62 17.47 0.67 -8.27
N SER A 63 16.57 1.61 -8.54
CA SER A 63 15.16 1.49 -8.11
C SER A 63 14.45 0.33 -8.81
N ILE A 64 14.70 0.11 -10.11
CA ILE A 64 14.23 -1.07 -10.83
C ILE A 64 14.78 -2.34 -10.18
N GLY A 65 16.10 -2.35 -9.86
CA GLY A 65 16.74 -3.47 -9.19
C GLY A 65 16.15 -3.80 -7.82
N TYR A 66 15.81 -2.79 -7.01
CA TYR A 66 15.15 -3.00 -5.71
C TYR A 66 13.74 -3.59 -5.87
N LEU A 67 12.96 -3.09 -6.83
CA LEU A 67 11.62 -3.61 -7.07
C LEU A 67 11.66 -5.07 -7.53
N THR A 68 12.52 -5.41 -8.50
CA THR A 68 12.64 -6.79 -9.02
C THR A 68 13.18 -7.76 -7.98
N GLN A 69 14.12 -7.34 -7.12
CA GLN A 69 14.59 -8.16 -5.99
C GLN A 69 13.46 -8.40 -4.98
N SER A 70 12.61 -7.41 -4.73
CA SER A 70 11.44 -7.56 -3.85
C SER A 70 10.44 -8.54 -4.43
N LEU A 71 10.18 -8.51 -5.74
CA LEU A 71 9.30 -9.47 -6.42
C LEU A 71 9.87 -10.89 -6.38
N LYS A 72 11.18 -11.05 -6.58
CA LYS A 72 11.84 -12.36 -6.43
C LYS A 72 11.63 -12.92 -5.02
N ALA A 73 11.82 -12.10 -3.98
CA ALA A 73 11.59 -12.53 -2.61
C ALA A 73 10.11 -12.83 -2.34
N LEU A 74 9.19 -12.05 -2.92
CA LEU A 74 7.74 -12.26 -2.83
C LEU A 74 7.34 -13.64 -3.37
N ARG A 75 7.92 -14.09 -4.48
CA ARG A 75 7.69 -15.45 -4.99
C ARG A 75 8.07 -16.52 -3.97
N HIS A 76 9.24 -16.39 -3.33
CA HIS A 76 9.65 -17.31 -2.27
C HIS A 76 8.79 -17.22 -1.00
N PHE A 77 8.15 -16.07 -0.76
CA PHE A 77 7.13 -15.94 0.28
C PHE A 77 5.77 -16.52 -0.11
N HIS A 78 5.60 -17.03 -1.34
CA HIS A 78 4.32 -17.42 -1.94
C HIS A 78 3.28 -16.29 -1.89
N GLY A 79 3.75 -15.05 -1.92
CA GLY A 79 2.91 -13.87 -1.85
C GLY A 79 2.47 -13.36 -3.21
N SER A 80 1.56 -12.38 -3.20
CA SER A 80 0.93 -11.88 -4.42
C SER A 80 1.19 -10.39 -4.70
N ARG A 81 1.55 -9.59 -3.68
CA ARG A 81 1.60 -8.12 -3.78
C ARG A 81 2.90 -7.52 -3.27
N CYS A 82 3.43 -6.55 -4.02
CA CYS A 82 4.62 -5.79 -3.66
C CYS A 82 4.27 -4.29 -3.61
N VAL A 83 4.25 -3.70 -2.43
CA VAL A 83 4.07 -2.27 -2.22
C VAL A 83 5.40 -1.54 -2.40
N PHE A 84 5.38 -0.33 -2.96
CA PHE A 84 6.57 0.52 -3.09
C PHE A 84 6.21 2.01 -3.11
N HIS A 85 7.14 2.84 -2.62
CA HIS A 85 7.07 4.30 -2.74
C HIS A 85 7.49 4.73 -4.15
N PRO A 86 6.70 5.53 -4.88
CA PRO A 86 7.06 5.92 -6.26
C PRO A 86 8.30 6.80 -6.35
N GLY A 87 8.56 7.63 -5.31
CA GLY A 87 9.73 8.50 -5.26
C GLY A 87 9.44 9.88 -4.69
N ALA A 88 10.36 10.82 -4.93
CA ALA A 88 10.26 12.20 -4.47
C ALA A 88 10.74 13.17 -5.54
N GLU A 89 10.10 14.36 -5.62
CA GLU A 89 10.39 15.38 -6.63
C GLU A 89 11.80 16.00 -6.48
N GLY A 90 12.34 16.01 -5.26
CA GLY A 90 13.65 16.64 -4.98
C GLY A 90 13.61 18.15 -5.23
N LYS A 91 14.44 18.62 -6.17
CA LYS A 91 14.50 20.03 -6.59
C LYS A 91 13.83 20.28 -7.95
N GLN A 92 13.13 19.27 -8.49
CA GLN A 92 12.48 19.36 -9.80
C GLN A 92 11.08 19.97 -9.67
N PRO A 93 10.54 20.59 -10.74
CA PRO A 93 9.12 20.85 -10.85
C PRO A 93 8.32 19.54 -10.76
N ARG A 94 7.18 19.56 -10.05
CA ARG A 94 6.35 18.38 -9.79
C ARG A 94 5.97 17.62 -11.06
N ASN A 95 5.55 18.33 -12.08
CA ASN A 95 5.16 17.74 -13.37
C ASN A 95 6.30 16.99 -14.07
N GLU A 96 7.54 17.52 -14.00
CA GLU A 96 8.72 16.86 -14.57
C GLU A 96 9.11 15.62 -13.76
N ALA A 97 9.10 15.74 -12.42
CA ALA A 97 9.36 14.62 -11.52
C ALA A 97 8.35 13.48 -11.73
N PHE A 98 7.06 13.80 -11.87
CA PHE A 98 6.03 12.80 -12.09
C PHE A 98 6.12 12.18 -13.50
N ALA A 99 6.38 12.96 -14.54
CA ALA A 99 6.61 12.41 -15.88
C ALA A 99 7.77 11.39 -15.88
N ARG A 100 8.88 11.75 -15.22
CA ARG A 100 10.04 10.87 -15.05
C ARG A 100 9.70 9.61 -14.24
N THR A 101 8.86 9.74 -13.21
CA THR A 101 8.37 8.59 -12.44
C THR A 101 7.62 7.62 -13.34
N LYS A 102 6.71 8.11 -14.19
CA LYS A 102 5.97 7.27 -15.15
C LYS A 102 6.91 6.57 -16.13
N ASP A 103 7.87 7.29 -16.70
CA ASP A 103 8.83 6.73 -17.67
C ASP A 103 9.69 5.63 -17.03
N ASN A 104 10.26 5.89 -15.86
CA ASN A 104 11.12 4.91 -15.18
C ASN A 104 10.32 3.73 -14.62
N PHE A 105 9.09 3.94 -14.16
CA PHE A 105 8.22 2.86 -13.73
C PHE A 105 7.76 2.00 -14.91
N ALA A 106 7.45 2.60 -16.07
CA ALA A 106 7.18 1.84 -17.28
C ALA A 106 8.38 0.95 -17.69
N ARG A 107 9.61 1.45 -17.58
CA ARG A 107 10.82 0.63 -17.77
C ARG A 107 10.92 -0.51 -16.75
N ALA A 108 10.56 -0.26 -15.49
CA ALA A 108 10.52 -1.32 -14.47
C ALA A 108 9.50 -2.40 -14.82
N LEU A 109 8.31 -2.03 -15.30
CA LEU A 109 7.28 -2.97 -15.74
C LEU A 109 7.74 -3.86 -16.92
N GLU A 110 8.50 -3.31 -17.85
CA GLU A 110 9.11 -4.09 -18.94
C GLU A 110 10.12 -5.12 -18.39
N VAL A 111 10.95 -4.74 -17.41
CA VAL A 111 11.89 -5.68 -16.77
C VAL A 111 11.16 -6.76 -15.99
N ILE A 112 10.10 -6.40 -15.25
CA ILE A 112 9.23 -7.33 -14.52
C ILE A 112 8.65 -8.37 -15.49
N LYS A 113 8.13 -7.94 -16.61
CA LYS A 113 7.60 -8.83 -17.65
C LYS A 113 8.67 -9.72 -18.26
N GLN A 114 9.86 -9.19 -18.55
CA GLN A 114 10.98 -9.98 -19.07
C GLN A 114 11.46 -11.06 -18.09
N ASN A 115 11.32 -10.80 -16.78
CA ASN A 115 11.62 -11.77 -15.73
C ASN A 115 10.53 -12.84 -15.55
N GLY A 116 9.35 -12.66 -16.16
CA GLY A 116 8.19 -13.52 -15.95
C GLY A 116 7.51 -13.30 -14.60
N ASP A 117 7.56 -12.05 -14.07
CA ASP A 117 6.98 -11.65 -12.79
C ASP A 117 5.72 -10.78 -12.98
N ASP A 118 5.17 -10.70 -14.20
CA ASP A 118 4.00 -9.89 -14.55
C ASP A 118 2.65 -10.49 -14.09
N ASP A 119 2.66 -11.68 -13.50
CA ASP A 119 1.55 -12.26 -12.74
C ASP A 119 1.50 -11.74 -11.28
N LEU A 120 2.59 -11.16 -10.77
CA LEU A 120 2.62 -10.52 -9.46
C LEU A 120 2.09 -9.09 -9.54
N ILE A 121 1.37 -8.68 -8.50
CA ILE A 121 0.81 -7.33 -8.40
C ILE A 121 1.84 -6.39 -7.80
N VAL A 122 2.05 -5.23 -8.45
CA VAL A 122 2.87 -4.14 -7.92
C VAL A 122 1.99 -2.96 -7.52
N CYS A 123 2.20 -2.44 -6.31
CA CYS A 123 1.31 -1.46 -5.69
C CYS A 123 2.05 -0.15 -5.40
N PRO A 124 1.99 0.86 -6.29
CA PRO A 124 2.46 2.21 -5.96
C PRO A 124 1.63 2.77 -4.81
N GLU A 125 2.30 3.31 -3.79
CA GLU A 125 1.66 3.79 -2.57
C GLU A 125 1.36 5.29 -2.63
N THR A 126 0.21 5.69 -2.05
CA THR A 126 -0.06 7.10 -1.77
C THR A 126 0.81 7.59 -0.63
N MET A 127 1.45 8.76 -0.82
CA MET A 127 2.47 9.28 0.08
C MET A 127 1.98 10.43 0.96
N GLY A 128 2.54 10.55 2.16
CA GLY A 128 2.11 11.50 3.16
C GLY A 128 2.83 12.85 3.17
N LYS A 129 3.94 13.04 2.42
CA LYS A 129 4.70 14.29 2.38
C LYS A 129 4.57 15.00 1.04
N GLN A 130 4.45 16.33 1.07
CA GLN A 130 4.24 17.14 -0.14
C GLN A 130 5.30 16.94 -1.22
N ALA A 131 6.57 16.70 -0.84
CA ALA A 131 7.65 16.49 -1.78
C ALA A 131 7.75 15.06 -2.34
N GLN A 132 6.94 14.12 -1.86
CA GLN A 132 6.88 12.75 -2.37
C GLN A 132 5.88 12.65 -3.52
N ILE A 133 6.22 11.88 -4.54
CA ILE A 133 5.28 11.47 -5.61
C ILE A 133 4.35 10.40 -5.04
N GLY A 134 3.06 10.55 -5.23
CA GLY A 134 2.08 9.59 -4.69
C GLY A 134 0.82 10.26 -4.15
N THR A 135 0.35 11.35 -4.75
CA THR A 135 -1.04 11.77 -4.53
C THR A 135 -2.00 10.73 -5.07
N VAL A 136 -3.25 10.69 -4.60
CA VAL A 136 -4.28 9.76 -5.10
C VAL A 136 -4.33 9.77 -6.63
N LYS A 137 -4.36 10.96 -7.24
CA LYS A 137 -4.39 11.11 -8.70
C LYS A 137 -3.14 10.51 -9.38
N GLU A 138 -1.95 10.75 -8.83
CA GLU A 138 -0.71 10.21 -9.38
C GLU A 138 -0.67 8.69 -9.29
N VAL A 139 -1.14 8.11 -8.17
CA VAL A 139 -1.23 6.64 -8.02
C VAL A 139 -2.22 6.06 -9.01
N ILE A 140 -3.38 6.68 -9.22
CA ILE A 140 -4.34 6.29 -10.27
C ILE A 140 -3.67 6.26 -11.64
N GLU A 141 -2.93 7.32 -12.01
CA GLU A 141 -2.21 7.38 -13.30
C GLU A 141 -1.12 6.29 -13.41
N LEU A 142 -0.40 5.97 -12.32
CA LEU A 142 0.58 4.88 -12.31
C LEU A 142 -0.11 3.51 -12.48
N CYS A 143 -1.25 3.30 -11.85
CA CYS A 143 -2.02 2.06 -11.97
C CYS A 143 -2.60 1.82 -13.39
N ALA A 144 -2.74 2.88 -14.17
CA ALA A 144 -3.18 2.77 -15.57
C ALA A 144 -2.09 2.25 -16.51
N LEU A 145 -0.81 2.17 -16.09
CA LEU A 145 0.31 1.78 -16.96
C LEU A 145 0.34 0.29 -17.31
N ALA A 146 -0.17 -0.59 -16.44
CA ALA A 146 -0.22 -2.02 -16.73
C ALA A 146 -1.36 -2.73 -15.95
N PRO A 147 -1.83 -3.90 -16.41
CA PRO A 147 -2.91 -4.66 -15.78
C PRO A 147 -2.60 -5.08 -14.35
N ASN A 148 -1.36 -5.45 -14.07
CA ASN A 148 -0.89 -5.93 -12.76
C ASN A 148 -0.45 -4.80 -11.81
N VAL A 149 -0.74 -3.54 -12.10
CA VAL A 149 -0.48 -2.41 -11.19
C VAL A 149 -1.77 -2.05 -10.48
N TYR A 150 -1.80 -2.24 -9.16
CA TYR A 150 -2.94 -1.94 -8.30
C TYR A 150 -2.57 -0.86 -7.29
N PRO A 151 -3.49 0.00 -6.86
CA PRO A 151 -3.15 1.04 -5.90
C PRO A 151 -2.87 0.45 -4.52
N CYS A 152 -1.86 1.01 -3.83
CA CYS A 152 -1.79 0.98 -2.39
C CYS A 152 -2.24 2.35 -1.86
N VAL A 153 -3.36 2.37 -1.16
CA VAL A 153 -3.87 3.61 -0.54
C VAL A 153 -3.55 3.60 0.95
N ASP A 154 -2.56 4.39 1.35
CA ASP A 154 -2.40 4.73 2.76
C ASP A 154 -3.28 5.93 3.10
N PHE A 155 -4.36 5.67 3.82
CA PHE A 155 -5.31 6.71 4.21
C PHE A 155 -4.78 7.65 5.28
N GLY A 156 -3.83 7.23 6.08
CA GLY A 156 -3.09 8.10 7.00
C GLY A 156 -2.24 9.12 6.23
N HIS A 157 -1.54 8.67 5.18
CA HIS A 157 -0.79 9.54 4.27
C HIS A 157 -1.70 10.54 3.56
N VAL A 158 -2.79 10.08 2.97
CA VAL A 158 -3.77 10.96 2.31
C VAL A 158 -4.33 12.00 3.29
N ASN A 159 -4.75 11.56 4.48
CA ASN A 159 -5.25 12.46 5.52
C ASN A 159 -4.22 13.51 5.93
N SER A 160 -2.95 13.13 6.02
CA SER A 160 -1.88 14.05 6.40
C SER A 160 -1.62 15.13 5.34
N LEU A 161 -1.64 14.77 4.05
CA LEU A 161 -1.53 15.72 2.94
C LEU A 161 -2.73 16.68 2.87
N TRP A 162 -3.91 16.20 3.21
CA TRP A 162 -5.15 16.97 3.21
C TRP A 162 -5.40 17.72 4.53
N GLY A 163 -4.40 17.76 5.43
CA GLY A 163 -4.46 18.51 6.68
C GLY A 163 -5.56 18.03 7.64
N GLY A 164 -5.85 16.73 7.63
CA GLY A 164 -6.86 16.12 8.50
C GLY A 164 -8.28 16.17 7.94
N ALA A 165 -8.44 16.17 6.62
CA ALA A 165 -9.75 16.32 5.99
C ALA A 165 -10.56 15.01 5.85
N LEU A 166 -9.95 13.82 6.04
CA LEU A 166 -10.68 12.55 6.03
C LEU A 166 -11.42 12.34 7.35
N LYS A 167 -12.70 12.70 7.39
CA LYS A 167 -13.52 12.64 8.62
C LYS A 167 -14.81 11.85 8.48
N THR A 168 -15.40 11.83 7.29
CA THR A 168 -16.70 11.24 7.02
C THR A 168 -16.63 10.19 5.93
N ALA A 169 -17.61 9.30 5.85
CA ALA A 169 -17.68 8.32 4.77
C ALA A 169 -17.67 8.99 3.37
N ASP A 170 -18.27 10.17 3.22
CA ASP A 170 -18.26 10.90 1.95
C ASP A 170 -16.85 11.37 1.55
N ASP A 171 -15.95 11.63 2.50
CA ASP A 171 -14.57 12.00 2.20
C ASP A 171 -13.79 10.82 1.61
N TYR A 172 -14.00 9.63 2.14
CA TYR A 172 -13.43 8.39 1.60
C TYR A 172 -14.10 7.99 0.28
N GLN A 173 -15.43 8.13 0.19
CA GLN A 173 -16.17 7.78 -1.03
C GLN A 173 -15.65 8.54 -2.25
N ARG A 174 -15.31 9.83 -2.12
CA ARG A 174 -14.72 10.60 -3.23
C ARG A 174 -13.43 10.00 -3.76
N ILE A 175 -12.56 9.49 -2.88
CA ILE A 175 -11.33 8.81 -3.30
C ILE A 175 -11.68 7.52 -4.07
N ILE A 176 -12.63 6.76 -3.57
CA ILE A 176 -13.07 5.52 -4.20
C ILE A 176 -13.74 5.79 -5.55
N ASP A 177 -14.54 6.86 -5.66
CA ASP A 177 -15.17 7.26 -6.92
C ASP A 177 -14.10 7.67 -7.96
N ASP A 178 -13.09 8.48 -7.57
CA ASP A 178 -11.96 8.83 -8.43
C ASP A 178 -11.20 7.58 -8.92
N MET A 179 -11.06 6.57 -8.07
CA MET A 179 -10.43 5.30 -8.43
C MET A 179 -11.29 4.46 -9.37
N PHE A 180 -12.61 4.38 -9.14
CA PHE A 180 -13.53 3.70 -10.06
C PHE A 180 -13.47 4.34 -11.46
N ASP A 181 -13.45 5.65 -11.52
CA ASP A 181 -13.38 6.40 -12.79
C ASP A 181 -12.01 6.23 -13.49
N GLY A 182 -10.92 6.19 -12.72
CA GLY A 182 -9.56 6.19 -13.28
C GLY A 182 -8.98 4.82 -13.60
N ILE A 183 -9.29 3.77 -12.81
CA ILE A 183 -8.68 2.43 -12.94
C ILE A 183 -9.69 1.28 -12.98
N GLY A 184 -10.97 1.59 -12.91
CA GLY A 184 -12.06 0.63 -13.02
C GLY A 184 -12.35 -0.18 -11.76
N GLU A 185 -13.38 -1.03 -11.88
CA GLU A 185 -13.97 -1.72 -10.74
C GLU A 185 -13.03 -2.74 -10.11
N GLU A 186 -12.36 -3.55 -10.91
CA GLU A 186 -11.51 -4.64 -10.42
C GLU A 186 -10.38 -4.14 -9.52
N LYS A 187 -9.58 -3.18 -10.01
CA LYS A 187 -8.43 -2.63 -9.26
C LYS A 187 -8.87 -1.87 -8.03
N THR A 188 -9.98 -1.12 -8.12
CA THR A 188 -10.53 -0.36 -7.00
C THR A 188 -11.04 -1.29 -5.90
N LYS A 189 -11.81 -2.31 -6.26
CA LYS A 189 -12.33 -3.26 -5.25
C LYS A 189 -11.23 -4.06 -4.56
N ASN A 190 -10.18 -4.43 -5.29
CA ASN A 190 -9.09 -5.27 -4.81
C ASN A 190 -7.83 -4.46 -4.46
N MET A 191 -7.96 -3.17 -4.12
CA MET A 191 -6.82 -2.34 -3.74
C MET A 191 -6.06 -2.90 -2.54
N HIS A 192 -4.80 -2.50 -2.42
CA HIS A 192 -4.04 -2.63 -1.18
C HIS A 192 -4.27 -1.39 -0.33
N VAL A 193 -4.37 -1.55 0.98
CA VAL A 193 -4.65 -0.45 1.90
C VAL A 193 -3.70 -0.52 3.09
N HIS A 194 -2.99 0.57 3.32
CA HIS A 194 -2.35 0.84 4.60
C HIS A 194 -3.23 1.77 5.42
N PHE A 195 -3.28 1.53 6.71
CA PHE A 195 -4.09 2.33 7.61
C PHE A 195 -3.40 2.53 8.96
N SER A 196 -3.24 3.77 9.34
CA SER A 196 -2.86 4.19 10.69
C SER A 196 -3.28 5.63 10.92
N LYS A 197 -3.34 6.05 12.18
CA LYS A 197 -3.38 7.48 12.49
C LYS A 197 -2.00 8.08 12.26
N ILE A 198 -1.93 9.31 11.75
CA ILE A 198 -0.66 9.98 11.44
C ILE A 198 -0.62 11.38 12.04
N MET A 199 0.44 11.66 12.79
CA MET A 199 0.80 13.01 13.14
C MET A 199 1.29 13.75 11.89
N TYR A 200 0.75 14.92 11.62
CA TYR A 200 1.12 15.73 10.46
C TYR A 200 1.34 17.19 10.81
N GLY A 201 2.02 17.90 9.93
CA GLY A 201 2.28 19.34 10.01
C GLY A 201 2.15 20.01 8.65
N ALA A 202 2.66 21.22 8.52
CA ALA A 202 2.54 22.01 7.28
C ALA A 202 3.15 21.36 6.02
N LYS A 203 4.05 20.39 6.18
CA LYS A 203 4.69 19.65 5.07
C LYS A 203 4.14 18.24 4.88
N GLY A 204 3.06 17.88 5.57
CA GLY A 204 2.46 16.55 5.58
C GLY A 204 2.89 15.70 6.76
N GLU A 205 3.03 14.40 6.56
CA GLU A 205 3.36 13.38 7.54
C GLU A 205 4.62 13.68 8.36
N ILE A 206 4.51 13.42 9.67
CA ILE A 206 5.63 13.45 10.62
C ILE A 206 5.95 12.04 11.13
N LYS A 207 4.94 11.29 11.58
CA LYS A 207 5.10 9.91 12.07
C LYS A 207 3.74 9.20 12.17
N HIS A 208 3.78 7.88 12.00
CA HIS A 208 2.66 6.99 12.31
C HIS A 208 2.39 6.96 13.83
N LEU A 209 1.12 6.88 14.17
CA LEU A 209 0.61 6.78 15.54
C LEU A 209 -0.15 5.45 15.70
N THR A 210 -0.80 5.28 16.82
CA THR A 210 -1.68 4.15 17.11
C THR A 210 -3.14 4.62 17.14
N PHE A 211 -4.10 3.69 17.12
CA PHE A 211 -5.52 4.04 17.20
C PHE A 211 -5.92 4.64 18.57
N GLU A 212 -5.07 4.52 19.56
CA GLU A 212 -5.25 5.20 20.86
C GLU A 212 -5.09 6.73 20.79
N ASP A 213 -4.45 7.26 19.74
CA ASP A 213 -4.33 8.71 19.57
C ASP A 213 -5.70 9.35 19.37
N THR A 214 -5.95 10.45 20.09
CA THR A 214 -7.24 11.17 20.06
C THR A 214 -7.15 12.54 19.38
N ILE A 215 -5.96 12.94 18.92
CA ILE A 215 -5.69 14.24 18.34
C ILE A 215 -5.69 14.16 16.81
N TYR A 216 -5.05 13.13 16.29
CA TYR A 216 -4.89 12.90 14.86
C TYR A 216 -5.77 11.76 14.38
N GLY A 217 -6.12 11.80 13.10
CA GLY A 217 -6.81 10.75 12.38
C GLY A 217 -5.92 10.13 11.29
N PRO A 218 -6.53 9.44 10.34
CA PRO A 218 -7.99 9.30 10.17
C PRO A 218 -8.60 8.23 11.08
N GLU A 219 -9.94 8.22 11.23
CA GLU A 219 -10.68 7.13 11.85
C GLU A 219 -11.04 6.05 10.83
N PHE A 220 -11.08 4.78 11.25
CA PHE A 220 -11.32 3.67 10.34
C PHE A 220 -12.80 3.45 10.03
N GLU A 221 -13.71 3.75 10.95
CA GLU A 221 -15.15 3.47 10.82
C GLU A 221 -15.77 4.09 9.56
N PRO A 222 -15.50 5.37 9.20
CA PRO A 222 -16.04 5.95 7.97
C PRO A 222 -15.54 5.24 6.70
N PHE A 223 -14.29 4.77 6.68
CA PHE A 223 -13.78 3.96 5.58
C PHE A 223 -14.45 2.57 5.55
N CYS A 224 -14.66 1.97 6.70
CA CYS A 224 -15.36 0.70 6.83
C CYS A 224 -16.78 0.76 6.26
N GLU A 225 -17.52 1.86 6.46
CA GLU A 225 -18.82 2.09 5.82
C GLU A 225 -18.71 2.06 4.29
N VAL A 226 -17.68 2.69 3.74
CA VAL A 226 -17.42 2.71 2.29
C VAL A 226 -17.06 1.34 1.75
N ILE A 227 -16.25 0.55 2.49
CA ILE A 227 -15.94 -0.84 2.14
C ILE A 227 -17.23 -1.65 1.99
N VAL A 228 -18.10 -1.60 2.99
CA VAL A 228 -19.35 -2.40 3.00
C VAL A 228 -20.31 -1.92 1.92
N LYS A 229 -20.52 -0.59 1.78
CA LYS A 229 -21.42 0.02 0.81
C LYS A 229 -21.06 -0.35 -0.65
N ASN A 230 -19.78 -0.33 -0.99
CA ASN A 230 -19.30 -0.58 -2.35
C ASN A 230 -18.90 -2.05 -2.60
N ASN A 231 -19.08 -2.94 -1.63
CA ASN A 231 -18.61 -4.33 -1.69
C ASN A 231 -17.12 -4.42 -2.08
N LEU A 232 -16.28 -3.59 -1.45
CA LEU A 232 -14.85 -3.64 -1.67
C LEU A 232 -14.26 -4.87 -0.97
N THR A 233 -13.17 -5.39 -1.52
CA THR A 233 -12.42 -6.55 -1.01
C THR A 233 -10.91 -6.22 -0.86
N PRO A 234 -10.57 -5.11 -0.18
CA PRO A 234 -9.19 -4.68 -0.09
C PRO A 234 -8.37 -5.59 0.82
N HIS A 235 -7.06 -5.63 0.57
CA HIS A 235 -6.08 -6.10 1.55
C HIS A 235 -5.76 -4.95 2.50
N VAL A 236 -6.18 -5.04 3.77
CA VAL A 236 -6.00 -3.96 4.74
C VAL A 236 -4.94 -4.33 5.77
N LEU A 237 -3.90 -3.52 5.87
CA LEU A 237 -2.81 -3.69 6.82
C LEU A 237 -2.67 -2.45 7.71
N SER A 238 -2.26 -2.67 8.95
CA SER A 238 -1.99 -1.59 9.91
C SER A 238 -0.52 -1.20 9.87
N GLU A 239 -0.25 0.11 9.72
CA GLU A 239 1.07 0.70 9.90
C GLU A 239 1.25 1.45 11.23
N SER A 240 0.40 1.15 12.21
CA SER A 240 0.46 1.74 13.54
C SER A 240 1.80 1.50 14.23
N ALA A 241 2.29 2.50 14.95
CA ALA A 241 3.61 2.47 15.60
C ALA A 241 3.65 1.52 16.81
N GLY A 242 3.84 0.22 16.55
CA GLY A 242 4.01 -0.82 17.59
C GLY A 242 2.73 -1.55 18.01
N THR A 243 1.54 -1.12 17.56
CA THR A 243 0.25 -1.76 17.87
C THR A 243 -0.41 -2.42 16.65
N GLN A 244 0.36 -2.72 15.60
CA GLN A 244 -0.16 -3.21 14.32
C GLN A 244 -1.18 -4.34 14.48
N MET A 245 -0.88 -5.32 15.33
CA MET A 245 -1.77 -6.47 15.56
C MET A 245 -3.09 -6.05 16.23
N ILE A 246 -3.01 -5.18 17.25
CA ILE A 246 -4.19 -4.73 17.99
C ILE A 246 -5.10 -3.91 17.07
N ASP A 247 -4.51 -2.98 16.32
CA ASP A 247 -5.24 -2.08 15.44
C ASP A 247 -5.80 -2.82 14.23
N SER A 248 -5.08 -3.86 13.71
CA SER A 248 -5.63 -4.76 12.69
C SER A 248 -6.84 -5.55 13.18
N LEU A 249 -6.82 -6.05 14.41
CA LEU A 249 -7.98 -6.73 15.00
C LEU A 249 -9.17 -5.77 15.19
N TYR A 250 -8.90 -4.53 15.59
CA TYR A 250 -9.92 -3.50 15.66
C TYR A 250 -10.59 -3.28 14.30
N MET A 251 -9.80 -3.08 13.23
CA MET A 251 -10.32 -2.89 11.87
C MET A 251 -11.15 -4.09 11.41
N LYS A 252 -10.67 -5.31 11.65
CA LYS A 252 -11.40 -6.55 11.31
C LYS A 252 -12.74 -6.63 12.03
N ASN A 253 -12.76 -6.41 13.34
CA ASN A 253 -13.99 -6.44 14.13
C ASN A 253 -14.99 -5.34 13.69
N CYS A 254 -14.50 -4.17 13.36
CA CYS A 254 -15.32 -3.08 12.79
C CYS A 254 -16.00 -3.53 11.50
N TYR A 255 -15.25 -4.09 10.56
CA TYR A 255 -15.78 -4.60 9.29
C TYR A 255 -16.79 -5.72 9.48
N GLU A 256 -16.50 -6.72 10.29
CA GLU A 256 -17.40 -7.85 10.55
C GLU A 256 -18.73 -7.37 11.16
N THR A 257 -18.65 -6.43 12.10
CA THR A 257 -19.84 -5.85 12.75
C THR A 257 -20.72 -5.07 11.77
N MET A 258 -20.11 -4.21 10.95
CA MET A 258 -20.85 -3.44 9.94
C MET A 258 -21.49 -4.33 8.88
N LYS A 259 -20.74 -5.31 8.38
CA LYS A 259 -21.24 -6.26 7.38
C LYS A 259 -22.44 -7.07 7.90
N LEU A 260 -22.38 -7.52 9.15
CA LEU A 260 -23.52 -8.22 9.77
C LEU A 260 -24.76 -7.32 9.92
N SER A 261 -24.55 -6.04 10.17
CA SER A 261 -25.63 -5.06 10.31
C SER A 261 -26.27 -4.73 8.95
N ALA A 262 -25.48 -4.62 7.90
CA ALA A 262 -25.98 -4.38 6.53
C ALA A 262 -26.79 -5.55 5.98
N ASN A 263 -26.43 -6.79 6.30
CA ASN A 263 -27.14 -8.00 5.86
C ASN A 263 -28.51 -8.22 6.57
N LYS A 264 -28.84 -7.43 7.58
CA LYS A 264 -30.11 -7.51 8.31
C LYS A 264 -31.15 -6.49 7.85
N GLN A 265 -30.77 -5.58 7.00
CA GLN A 265 -31.63 -4.56 6.37
C GLN A 265 -32.07 -5.03 4.98
#